data_957903983c1b74bb9674b91ef47d6dc5
#
_entry.id   957903983c1b74bb9674b91ef47d6dc5
#
_cell.length_a   1.000
_cell.length_b   1.000
_cell.length_c   1.000
_cell.angle_alpha   90.00
_cell.angle_beta   90.00
_cell.angle_gamma   90.00
#
_symmetry.space_group_name_H-M   'P 1'
#
loop_
_entity.id
_entity.type
_entity.pdbx_description
1 polymer ?
#
loop_
_entity_poly.entity_id
_entity_poly.type
_entity_poly.pdbx_seq_one_letter_code
_entity_poly.pdbx_strand_id
1 'polypeptide(L)'
;MNQEKLIVGLVSISDRASAGAYKDEGIPSLKEWLQSAIAAPAWRDETRLIADEQPVIEATLRELVDAKGCHLILTTGGTGPAPRDVTPEATLAVADKVMPGFGEQMRAVSLKYVPTAILSRQVAVIRKQALIINLPGQPKAIRETLEGVFAAVP
;
A
#
# COMPACT_ATOMS: atom_id res chain seq x y z
N MET A 1 30.11 6.91 -7.34
CA MET A 1 28.95 6.02 -7.60
C MET A 1 27.72 6.59 -6.93
N ASN A 2 26.73 6.93 -7.72
CA ASN A 2 25.45 7.37 -7.18
C ASN A 2 24.70 6.14 -6.67
N GLN A 3 24.61 6.00 -5.36
CA GLN A 3 23.61 5.08 -4.80
C GLN A 3 22.24 5.69 -5.11
N GLU A 4 21.46 4.99 -5.90
CA GLU A 4 20.08 5.39 -6.13
C GLU A 4 19.36 5.40 -4.79
N LYS A 5 18.72 6.54 -4.47
CA LYS A 5 17.90 6.63 -3.28
C LYS A 5 16.67 5.74 -3.44
N LEU A 6 16.37 4.95 -2.41
CA LEU A 6 15.11 4.23 -2.36
C LEU A 6 13.96 5.25 -2.31
N ILE A 7 13.02 5.13 -3.23
CA ILE A 7 11.83 5.98 -3.29
C ILE A 7 10.62 5.13 -2.96
N VAL A 8 9.90 5.51 -1.91
CA VAL A 8 8.73 4.78 -1.42
C VAL A 8 7.49 5.64 -1.62
N GLY A 9 6.50 5.11 -2.32
CA GLY A 9 5.19 5.74 -2.46
C GLY A 9 4.28 5.32 -1.31
N LEU A 10 3.64 6.28 -0.68
CA LEU A 10 2.68 6.06 0.40
C LEU A 10 1.34 6.64 -0.01
N VAL A 11 0.35 5.79 -0.22
CA VAL A 11 -0.97 6.20 -0.72
C VAL A 11 -2.05 5.83 0.29
N SER A 12 -2.71 6.83 0.84
CA SER A 12 -3.91 6.64 1.66
C SER A 12 -5.14 6.84 0.78
N ILE A 13 -5.99 5.83 0.74
CA ILE A 13 -7.18 5.79 -0.09
C ILE A 13 -8.40 5.83 0.82
N SER A 14 -9.05 6.98 0.87
CA SER A 14 -10.20 7.20 1.75
C SER A 14 -11.01 8.41 1.26
N ASP A 15 -12.28 8.18 0.95
CA ASP A 15 -13.22 9.26 0.61
C ASP A 15 -13.30 10.30 1.73
N ARG A 16 -13.41 9.84 2.98
CA ARG A 16 -13.58 10.71 4.14
C ARG A 16 -12.34 11.55 4.42
N ALA A 17 -11.18 10.92 4.46
CA ALA A 17 -9.94 11.62 4.74
C ALA A 17 -9.57 12.59 3.61
N SER A 18 -9.75 12.20 2.34
CA SER A 18 -9.47 13.05 1.18
C SER A 18 -10.41 14.24 1.10
N ALA A 19 -11.65 14.11 1.58
CA ALA A 19 -12.62 15.20 1.66
C ALA A 19 -12.46 16.07 2.92
N GLY A 20 -11.53 15.74 3.81
CA GLY A 20 -11.30 16.47 5.05
C GLY A 20 -12.29 16.16 6.17
N ALA A 21 -13.12 15.10 6.02
CA ALA A 21 -14.12 14.73 7.02
C ALA A 21 -13.51 14.19 8.31
N TYR A 22 -12.33 13.58 8.22
CA TYR A 22 -11.51 13.23 9.37
C TYR A 22 -10.02 13.24 8.99
N LYS A 23 -9.16 13.22 10.01
CA LYS A 23 -7.72 13.25 9.81
C LYS A 23 -7.22 11.89 9.30
N ASP A 24 -6.38 11.91 8.25
CA ASP A 24 -5.71 10.70 7.78
C ASP A 24 -4.71 10.19 8.81
N GLU A 25 -4.82 8.92 9.16
CA GLU A 25 -3.89 8.21 10.04
C GLU A 25 -3.05 7.17 9.27
N GLY A 26 -3.40 6.89 8.02
CA GLY A 26 -2.73 5.89 7.20
C GLY A 26 -1.30 6.26 6.85
N ILE A 27 -1.09 7.43 6.26
CA ILE A 27 0.24 7.89 5.87
C ILE A 27 1.17 8.03 7.09
N PRO A 28 0.77 8.67 8.21
CA PRO A 28 1.62 8.71 9.38
C PRO A 28 2.01 7.33 9.92
N SER A 29 1.08 6.38 9.95
CA SER A 29 1.36 5.01 10.40
C SER A 29 2.39 4.30 9.51
N LEU A 30 2.27 4.47 8.20
CA LEU A 30 3.22 3.92 7.24
C LEU A 30 4.61 4.52 7.42
N LYS A 31 4.71 5.83 7.58
CA LYS A 31 5.99 6.52 7.82
C LYS A 31 6.67 6.05 9.10
N GLU A 32 5.92 5.97 10.18
CA GLU A 32 6.44 5.53 11.47
C GLU A 32 7.02 4.12 11.37
N TRP A 33 6.27 3.21 10.73
CA TRP A 33 6.71 1.84 10.58
C TRP A 33 7.97 1.73 9.72
N LEU A 34 8.02 2.46 8.60
CA LEU A 34 9.15 2.44 7.67
C LEU A 34 10.41 3.03 8.28
N GLN A 35 10.31 4.06 9.12
CA GLN A 35 11.46 4.65 9.81
C GLN A 35 12.17 3.63 10.69
N SER A 36 11.43 2.69 11.29
CA SER A 36 12.02 1.64 12.11
C SER A 36 12.48 0.42 11.29
N ALA A 37 11.86 0.17 10.14
CA ALA A 37 12.10 -1.03 9.34
C ALA A 37 13.19 -0.87 8.28
N ILE A 38 13.38 0.33 7.74
CA ILE A 38 14.38 0.60 6.71
C ILE A 38 15.64 1.15 7.36
N ALA A 39 16.70 0.33 7.33
CA ALA A 39 18.01 0.70 7.86
C ALA A 39 18.81 1.58 6.90
N ALA A 40 18.36 1.77 5.67
CA ALA A 40 19.08 2.55 4.67
C ALA A 40 19.08 4.04 5.05
N PRO A 41 20.26 4.71 5.09
CA PRO A 41 20.32 6.11 5.50
C PRO A 41 19.72 7.09 4.51
N ALA A 42 19.40 6.65 3.29
CA ALA A 42 18.93 7.53 2.22
C ALA A 42 17.72 6.92 1.52
N TRP A 43 16.55 7.15 2.09
CA TRP A 43 15.30 6.91 1.37
C TRP A 43 14.41 8.15 1.46
N ARG A 44 13.51 8.31 0.50
CA ARG A 44 12.53 9.39 0.51
C ARG A 44 11.15 8.83 0.21
N ASP A 45 10.12 9.53 0.64
CA ASP A 45 8.75 9.17 0.34
C ASP A 45 8.08 10.15 -0.62
N GLU A 46 7.09 9.63 -1.32
CA GLU A 46 6.12 10.38 -2.11
C GLU A 46 4.76 10.01 -1.56
N THR A 47 4.03 10.96 -1.00
CA THR A 47 2.76 10.70 -0.34
C THR A 47 1.58 11.20 -1.16
N ARG A 48 0.47 10.45 -1.12
CA ARG A 48 -0.79 10.85 -1.76
C ARG A 48 -1.95 10.46 -0.86
N LEU A 49 -2.90 11.37 -0.73
CA LEU A 49 -4.18 11.13 -0.06
C LEU A 49 -5.28 11.30 -1.10
N ILE A 50 -5.98 10.23 -1.44
CA ILE A 50 -6.92 10.19 -2.56
C ILE A 50 -8.24 9.54 -2.18
N ALA A 51 -9.26 9.79 -3.01
CA ALA A 51 -10.59 9.21 -2.85
C ALA A 51 -10.65 7.75 -3.35
N ASP A 52 -11.67 7.01 -2.91
CA ASP A 52 -11.95 5.63 -3.35
C ASP A 52 -12.57 5.63 -4.76
N GLU A 53 -11.81 6.11 -5.74
CA GLU A 53 -12.18 6.16 -7.16
C GLU A 53 -11.16 5.39 -7.98
N GLN A 54 -11.59 4.34 -8.66
CA GLN A 54 -10.67 3.47 -9.40
C GLN A 54 -9.79 4.22 -10.41
N PRO A 55 -10.32 5.12 -11.25
CA PRO A 55 -9.47 5.88 -12.19
C PRO A 55 -8.41 6.75 -11.49
N VAL A 56 -8.75 7.32 -10.33
CA VAL A 56 -7.83 8.15 -9.54
C VAL A 56 -6.71 7.29 -8.96
N ILE A 57 -7.06 6.13 -8.41
CA ILE A 57 -6.08 5.19 -7.85
C ILE A 57 -5.13 4.71 -8.94
N GLU A 58 -5.66 4.29 -10.10
CA GLU A 58 -4.84 3.84 -11.23
C GLU A 58 -3.88 4.92 -11.71
N ALA A 59 -4.37 6.16 -11.88
CA ALA A 59 -3.55 7.28 -12.31
C ALA A 59 -2.45 7.59 -11.29
N THR A 60 -2.76 7.55 -10.01
CA THR A 60 -1.80 7.78 -8.92
C THR A 60 -0.70 6.73 -8.92
N LEU A 61 -1.06 5.45 -9.03
CA LEU A 61 -0.07 4.37 -9.07
C LEU A 61 0.84 4.48 -10.30
N ARG A 62 0.29 4.79 -11.45
CA ARG A 62 1.09 5.01 -12.67
C ARG A 62 2.04 6.20 -12.51
N GLU A 63 1.57 7.32 -11.97
CA GLU A 63 2.42 8.48 -11.72
C GLU A 63 3.59 8.13 -10.81
N LEU A 64 3.32 7.47 -9.69
CA LEU A 64 4.36 7.13 -8.71
C LEU A 64 5.41 6.18 -9.29
N VAL A 65 5.01 5.21 -10.10
CA VAL A 65 5.94 4.27 -10.74
C VAL A 65 6.65 4.91 -11.92
N ASP A 66 5.87 5.47 -12.86
CA ASP A 66 6.38 5.86 -14.18
C ASP A 66 7.08 7.22 -14.16
N ALA A 67 6.54 8.19 -13.40
CA ALA A 67 7.09 9.56 -13.36
C ALA A 67 7.99 9.80 -12.15
N LYS A 68 7.66 9.29 -10.99
CA LYS A 68 8.42 9.50 -9.75
C LYS A 68 9.48 8.43 -9.48
N GLY A 69 9.44 7.32 -10.21
CA GLY A 69 10.45 6.27 -10.10
C GLY A 69 10.42 5.49 -8.80
N CYS A 70 9.26 5.37 -8.14
CA CYS A 70 9.12 4.61 -6.91
C CYS A 70 9.54 3.15 -7.09
N HIS A 71 10.19 2.59 -6.08
CA HIS A 71 10.60 1.20 -6.02
C HIS A 71 9.64 0.34 -5.18
N LEU A 72 8.99 0.95 -4.20
CA LEU A 72 7.99 0.32 -3.35
C LEU A 72 6.82 1.28 -3.21
N ILE A 73 5.61 0.78 -3.37
CA ILE A 73 4.39 1.55 -3.10
C ILE A 73 3.55 0.77 -2.11
N LEU A 74 3.22 1.43 -1.00
CA LEU A 74 2.32 0.89 0.01
C LEU A 74 1.01 1.70 -0.05
N THR A 75 -0.10 1.02 -0.30
CA THR A 75 -1.42 1.63 -0.24
C THR A 75 -2.13 1.19 1.02
N THR A 76 -2.95 2.05 1.59
CA THR A 76 -3.80 1.71 2.73
C THR A 76 -5.24 2.13 2.44
N GLY A 77 -6.19 1.27 2.77
CA GLY A 77 -7.61 1.50 2.56
C GLY A 77 -8.16 0.89 1.27
N GLY A 78 -9.48 0.82 1.18
CA GLY A 78 -10.21 0.36 0.01
C GLY A 78 -10.07 -1.13 -0.32
N THR A 79 -9.75 -1.98 0.64
CA THR A 79 -9.46 -3.40 0.41
C THR A 79 -10.57 -4.36 0.83
N GLY A 80 -11.70 -3.86 1.32
CA GLY A 80 -12.81 -4.68 1.77
C GLY A 80 -13.80 -5.06 0.66
N PRO A 81 -14.98 -5.59 1.04
CA PRO A 81 -15.99 -6.05 0.10
C PRO A 81 -17.03 -4.99 -0.29
N ALA A 82 -16.95 -3.76 0.23
CA ALA A 82 -17.91 -2.71 -0.07
C ALA A 82 -17.82 -2.24 -1.52
N PRO A 83 -18.90 -1.70 -2.12
CA PRO A 83 -18.86 -1.22 -3.51
C PRO A 83 -17.81 -0.14 -3.78
N ARG A 84 -17.47 0.68 -2.81
CA ARG A 84 -16.44 1.71 -2.94
C ARG A 84 -15.03 1.19 -2.68
N ASP A 85 -14.87 -0.07 -2.25
CA ASP A 85 -13.57 -0.69 -2.05
C ASP A 85 -13.05 -1.22 -3.38
N VAL A 86 -12.27 -0.42 -4.09
CA VAL A 86 -11.80 -0.70 -5.45
C VAL A 86 -10.27 -0.70 -5.57
N THR A 87 -9.56 -0.64 -4.44
CA THR A 87 -8.09 -0.62 -4.45
C THR A 87 -7.50 -1.87 -5.12
N PRO A 88 -7.95 -3.11 -4.85
CA PRO A 88 -7.40 -4.28 -5.53
C PRO A 88 -7.62 -4.24 -7.04
N GLU A 89 -8.80 -3.83 -7.50
CA GLU A 89 -9.12 -3.72 -8.92
C GLU A 89 -8.20 -2.71 -9.63
N ALA A 90 -8.00 -1.55 -9.02
CA ALA A 90 -7.11 -0.52 -9.55
C ALA A 90 -5.64 -1.00 -9.60
N THR A 91 -5.21 -1.69 -8.56
CA THR A 91 -3.85 -2.22 -8.45
C THR A 91 -3.60 -3.29 -9.52
N LEU A 92 -4.55 -4.20 -9.72
CA LEU A 92 -4.46 -5.22 -10.77
C LEU A 92 -4.44 -4.61 -12.17
N ALA A 93 -5.17 -3.52 -12.39
CA ALA A 93 -5.23 -2.84 -13.69
C ALA A 93 -3.88 -2.25 -14.13
N VAL A 94 -3.01 -1.90 -13.20
CA VAL A 94 -1.68 -1.32 -13.50
C VAL A 94 -0.56 -2.35 -13.39
N ALA A 95 -0.86 -3.60 -13.07
CA ALA A 95 0.12 -4.65 -12.81
C ALA A 95 0.73 -5.22 -14.08
N ASP A 96 2.04 -5.43 -14.06
CA ASP A 96 2.71 -6.30 -15.02
C ASP A 96 2.66 -7.75 -14.56
N LYS A 97 2.80 -7.98 -13.24
CA LYS A 97 2.72 -9.31 -12.62
C LYS A 97 1.99 -9.24 -11.30
N VAL A 98 1.19 -10.27 -11.01
CA VAL A 98 0.57 -10.44 -9.69
C VAL A 98 1.49 -11.31 -8.82
N MET A 99 1.62 -10.91 -7.54
CA MET A 99 2.42 -11.64 -6.54
C MET A 99 1.48 -12.25 -5.49
N PRO A 100 0.83 -13.41 -5.76
CA PRO A 100 -0.26 -13.92 -4.91
C PRO A 100 0.16 -14.25 -3.48
N GLY A 101 1.42 -14.66 -3.28
CA GLY A 101 1.91 -15.03 -1.95
C GLY A 101 1.82 -13.91 -0.92
N PHE A 102 1.96 -12.66 -1.33
CA PHE A 102 1.78 -11.52 -0.42
C PHE A 102 0.36 -11.45 0.13
N GLY A 103 -0.64 -11.54 -0.74
CA GLY A 103 -2.05 -11.52 -0.31
C GLY A 103 -2.39 -12.69 0.60
N GLU A 104 -1.91 -13.87 0.28
CA GLU A 104 -2.11 -15.08 1.09
C GLU A 104 -1.53 -14.90 2.49
N GLN A 105 -0.28 -14.47 2.59
CA GLN A 105 0.41 -14.28 3.87
C GLN A 105 -0.22 -13.13 4.67
N MET A 106 -0.56 -12.03 4.03
CA MET A 106 -1.22 -10.90 4.70
C MET A 106 -2.53 -11.33 5.37
N ARG A 107 -3.36 -12.08 4.66
CA ARG A 107 -4.61 -12.61 5.22
C ARG A 107 -4.37 -13.63 6.33
N ALA A 108 -3.40 -14.52 6.14
CA ALA A 108 -3.05 -15.51 7.16
C ALA A 108 -2.60 -14.87 8.48
N VAL A 109 -1.77 -13.83 8.39
CA VAL A 109 -1.30 -13.08 9.56
C VAL A 109 -2.47 -12.35 10.22
N SER A 110 -3.29 -11.65 9.45
CA SER A 110 -4.42 -10.88 9.96
C SER A 110 -5.49 -11.74 10.62
N LEU A 111 -5.69 -12.98 10.16
CA LEU A 111 -6.63 -13.93 10.74
C LEU A 111 -6.29 -14.30 12.18
N LYS A 112 -5.04 -14.18 12.60
CA LYS A 112 -4.63 -14.38 14.01
C LYS A 112 -5.21 -13.33 14.94
N TYR A 113 -5.56 -12.15 14.41
CA TYR A 113 -6.06 -11.02 15.18
C TYR A 113 -7.57 -10.84 15.05
N VAL A 114 -8.12 -10.95 13.83
CA VAL A 114 -9.55 -10.73 13.57
C VAL A 114 -10.09 -11.74 12.54
N PRO A 115 -11.24 -12.38 12.82
CA PRO A 115 -11.85 -13.34 11.86
C PRO A 115 -12.28 -12.69 10.54
N THR A 116 -12.64 -11.41 10.55
CA THR A 116 -13.08 -10.67 9.36
C THR A 116 -11.96 -10.43 8.34
N ALA A 117 -10.72 -10.80 8.66
CA ALA A 117 -9.61 -10.72 7.72
C ALA A 117 -9.85 -11.55 6.45
N ILE A 118 -10.71 -12.57 6.48
CA ILE A 118 -11.09 -13.31 5.27
C ILE A 118 -11.80 -12.45 4.23
N LEU A 119 -12.35 -11.30 4.64
CA LEU A 119 -13.03 -10.37 3.75
C LEU A 119 -12.05 -9.42 3.05
N SER A 120 -10.79 -9.41 3.46
CA SER A 120 -9.76 -8.59 2.85
C SER A 120 -9.39 -9.14 1.47
N ARG A 121 -9.37 -8.24 0.48
CA ARG A 121 -9.05 -8.58 -0.90
C ARG A 121 -7.70 -8.00 -1.32
N GLN A 122 -6.82 -7.72 -0.36
CA GLN A 122 -5.48 -7.18 -0.57
C GLN A 122 -4.71 -7.98 -1.61
N VAL A 123 -4.02 -7.28 -2.51
CA VAL A 123 -3.12 -7.88 -3.49
C VAL A 123 -1.76 -7.21 -3.42
N ALA A 124 -0.76 -7.85 -3.99
CA ALA A 124 0.52 -7.24 -4.29
C ALA A 124 0.88 -7.55 -5.75
N VAL A 125 1.47 -6.57 -6.41
CA VAL A 125 1.81 -6.66 -7.83
C VAL A 125 3.17 -6.04 -8.09
N ILE A 126 3.75 -6.38 -9.24
CA ILE A 126 4.92 -5.69 -9.78
C ILE A 126 4.48 -4.89 -10.99
N ARG A 127 4.87 -3.63 -11.03
CA ARG A 127 4.80 -2.78 -12.21
C ARG A 127 6.20 -2.22 -12.48
N LYS A 128 6.79 -2.57 -13.62
CA LYS A 128 8.17 -2.15 -13.96
C LYS A 128 9.14 -2.45 -12.81
N GLN A 129 9.81 -1.44 -12.25
CA GLN A 129 10.76 -1.59 -11.14
C GLN A 129 10.08 -1.62 -9.76
N ALA A 130 8.77 -1.41 -9.66
CA ALA A 130 8.10 -1.21 -8.39
C ALA A 130 7.32 -2.43 -7.93
N LEU A 131 7.39 -2.70 -6.62
CA LEU A 131 6.49 -3.60 -5.91
C LEU A 131 5.40 -2.74 -5.27
N ILE A 132 4.14 -3.08 -5.52
CA ILE A 132 2.97 -2.38 -4.98
C ILE A 132 2.23 -3.33 -4.06
N ILE A 133 2.04 -2.94 -2.80
CA ILE A 133 1.36 -3.76 -1.78
C ILE A 133 0.16 -3.01 -1.23
N ASN A 134 -1.01 -3.64 -1.26
CA ASN A 134 -2.21 -3.11 -0.61
C ASN A 134 -2.22 -3.49 0.87
N LEU A 135 -2.51 -2.52 1.73
CA LEU A 135 -2.62 -2.71 3.17
C LEU A 135 -4.01 -2.33 3.66
N PRO A 136 -4.46 -2.87 4.81
CA PRO A 136 -5.74 -2.50 5.39
C PRO A 136 -5.76 -1.04 5.84
N GLY A 137 -6.96 -0.49 6.07
CA GLY A 137 -7.13 0.91 6.42
C GLY A 137 -6.86 1.25 7.89
N GLN A 138 -6.96 0.28 8.79
CA GLN A 138 -6.77 0.51 10.22
C GLN A 138 -5.28 0.57 10.58
N PRO A 139 -4.81 1.61 11.31
CA PRO A 139 -3.38 1.74 11.64
C PRO A 139 -2.77 0.51 12.32
N LYS A 140 -3.49 -0.09 13.26
CA LYS A 140 -3.04 -1.31 13.93
C LYS A 140 -2.87 -2.48 12.96
N ALA A 141 -3.81 -2.65 12.04
CA ALA A 141 -3.77 -3.70 11.04
C ALA A 141 -2.65 -3.49 10.01
N ILE A 142 -2.31 -2.24 9.70
CA ILE A 142 -1.16 -1.90 8.83
C ILE A 142 0.11 -2.51 9.41
N ARG A 143 0.39 -2.24 10.69
CA ARG A 143 1.58 -2.74 11.36
C ARG A 143 1.63 -4.26 11.40
N GLU A 144 0.54 -4.89 11.84
CA GLU A 144 0.43 -6.35 11.94
C GLU A 144 0.70 -7.03 10.59
N THR A 145 0.13 -6.46 9.53
CA THR A 145 0.26 -7.00 8.18
C THR A 145 1.67 -6.83 7.63
N LEU A 146 2.27 -5.65 7.79
CA LEU A 146 3.63 -5.38 7.32
C LEU A 146 4.66 -6.28 8.02
N GLU A 147 4.55 -6.48 9.31
CA GLU A 147 5.43 -7.37 10.06
C GLU A 147 5.40 -8.80 9.50
N GLY A 148 4.27 -9.23 8.95
CA GLY A 148 4.11 -10.55 8.37
C GLY A 148 4.75 -10.75 7.00
N VAL A 149 4.99 -9.70 6.22
CA VAL A 149 5.42 -9.82 4.82
C VAL A 149 6.71 -9.04 4.49
N PHE A 150 7.14 -8.13 5.34
CA PHE A 150 8.23 -7.20 4.98
C PHE A 150 9.57 -7.90 4.75
N ALA A 151 9.80 -9.04 5.35
CA ALA A 151 11.01 -9.83 5.11
C ALA A 151 11.17 -10.27 3.64
N ALA A 152 10.07 -10.33 2.88
CA ALA A 152 10.09 -10.66 1.46
C ALA A 152 10.24 -9.43 0.55
N VAL A 153 10.23 -8.23 1.10
CA VAL A 153 10.45 -6.99 0.34
C VAL A 153 11.94 -6.83 0.10
N PRO A 154 12.39 -6.74 -1.18
CA PRO A 154 13.81 -6.69 -1.52
C PRO A 154 14.52 -5.42 -1.06
#